data_fb30c1fe90775aeb4eea6130977db2db
#
_entry.id   fb30c1fe90775aeb4eea6130977db2db
#
_cell.length_a   1.000
_cell.length_b   1.000
_cell.length_c   1.000
_cell.angle_alpha   90.00
_cell.angle_beta   90.00
_cell.angle_gamma   90.00
#
_symmetry.space_group_name_H-M   'P 1'
#
loop_
_entity.id
_entity.type
_entity.pdbx_description
1 polymer ?
#
loop_
_entity_poly.entity_id
_entity_poly.type
_entity_poly.pdbx_seq_one_letter_code
_entity_poly.pdbx_strand_id
1 'polypeptide(L)'
;EYDLLIAADEIYTTYIYEGDFRPIRTLPGMAERTITLNSFSKNFLMTGWRVGVIIAEPEFLDVMNRINGSLVYSAPSISQRAGIQALEMRKEIREKYVTAYRDRIFYSADRIEKIPYLSLVRPKGTFYLFPGVEKTGLDDKQFCKELLERAHVLVSAGSPFGKTGANHFRIACTVGIDQLKQAFDRMEKLEF
;
A
#
# COMPACT_ATOMS: atom_id res chain seq x y z
N GLU A 1 -4.33 20.61 22.76
CA GLU A 1 -3.08 21.10 23.40
C GLU A 1 -2.12 21.66 22.34
N TYR A 2 -2.08 21.04 21.16
CA TYR A 2 -1.31 21.50 20.00
C TYR A 2 -2.25 21.80 18.83
N ASP A 3 -2.05 22.95 18.17
CA ASP A 3 -2.81 23.34 16.99
C ASP A 3 -2.14 22.76 15.72
N LEU A 4 -2.36 21.47 15.49
CA LEU A 4 -1.74 20.71 14.40
C LEU A 4 -2.65 20.64 13.19
N LEU A 5 -2.07 20.76 12.00
CA LEU A 5 -2.69 20.34 10.74
C LEU A 5 -2.36 18.87 10.48
N ILE A 6 -3.28 18.17 9.86
CA ILE A 6 -3.17 16.73 9.56
C ILE A 6 -3.13 16.55 8.04
N ALA A 7 -2.06 15.93 7.53
CA ALA A 7 -2.02 15.40 6.17
C ALA A 7 -2.34 13.89 6.25
N ALA A 8 -3.55 13.52 5.88
CA ALA A 8 -4.02 12.12 5.92
C ALA A 8 -3.84 11.47 4.55
N ASP A 9 -2.85 10.57 4.42
CA ASP A 9 -2.65 9.76 3.22
C ASP A 9 -3.57 8.53 3.28
N GLU A 10 -4.72 8.62 2.60
CA GLU A 10 -5.80 7.63 2.62
C GLU A 10 -5.89 6.84 1.31
N ILE A 11 -4.75 6.52 0.67
CA ILE A 11 -4.71 5.89 -0.65
C ILE A 11 -5.07 4.39 -0.66
N TYR A 12 -5.17 3.73 0.50
CA TYR A 12 -5.46 2.29 0.61
C TYR A 12 -6.84 1.97 1.18
N THR A 13 -7.76 2.93 1.22
CA THR A 13 -9.08 2.80 1.87
C THR A 13 -9.97 1.68 1.32
N THR A 14 -9.70 1.24 0.09
CA THR A 14 -10.46 0.15 -0.56
C THR A 14 -10.06 -1.23 -0.03
N TYR A 15 -8.81 -1.39 0.45
CA TYR A 15 -8.25 -2.70 0.84
C TYR A 15 -8.34 -2.92 2.35
N ILE A 16 -9.55 -2.94 2.88
CA ILE A 16 -9.83 -3.25 4.27
C ILE A 16 -10.51 -4.62 4.31
N TYR A 17 -9.87 -5.59 4.95
CA TYR A 17 -10.34 -6.97 5.01
C TYR A 17 -10.95 -7.32 6.37
N GLU A 18 -10.46 -6.66 7.43
CA GLU A 18 -10.95 -6.82 8.80
C GLU A 18 -11.11 -5.45 9.45
N GLY A 19 -12.23 -5.25 10.17
CA GLY A 19 -12.56 -3.99 10.83
C GLY A 19 -13.09 -2.94 9.86
N ASP A 20 -13.22 -1.71 10.38
CA ASP A 20 -13.75 -0.55 9.67
C ASP A 20 -12.69 0.52 9.53
N PHE A 21 -12.61 1.11 8.34
CA PHE A 21 -11.84 2.34 8.12
C PHE A 21 -12.71 3.56 8.37
N ARG A 22 -12.20 4.45 9.21
CA ARG A 22 -12.83 5.75 9.46
C ARG A 22 -11.89 6.87 9.03
N PRO A 23 -12.23 7.66 7.99
CA PRO A 23 -11.44 8.80 7.57
C PRO A 23 -11.27 9.81 8.71
N ILE A 24 -10.05 10.32 8.91
CA ILE A 24 -9.75 11.26 10.02
C ILE A 24 -10.65 12.49 9.94
N ARG A 25 -10.87 13.02 8.74
CA ARG A 25 -11.69 14.24 8.58
C ARG A 25 -13.16 14.07 9.01
N THR A 26 -13.65 12.84 9.18
CA THR A 26 -15.02 12.56 9.64
C THR A 26 -15.18 12.58 11.16
N LEU A 27 -14.09 12.69 11.90
CA LEU A 27 -14.12 12.83 13.35
C LEU A 27 -14.50 14.26 13.74
N PRO A 28 -15.18 14.46 14.88
CA PRO A 28 -15.59 15.80 15.34
C PRO A 28 -14.39 16.76 15.40
N GLY A 29 -14.50 17.96 14.81
CA GLY A 29 -13.47 18.98 14.80
C GLY A 29 -12.23 18.68 13.95
N MET A 30 -12.27 17.62 13.12
CA MET A 30 -11.13 17.26 12.30
C MET A 30 -11.24 17.73 10.85
N ALA A 31 -12.42 18.08 10.37
CA ALA A 31 -12.62 18.50 8.97
C ALA A 31 -11.78 19.74 8.64
N GLU A 32 -11.83 20.76 9.51
CA GLU A 32 -11.19 22.06 9.30
C GLU A 32 -9.66 22.01 9.34
N ARG A 33 -9.08 20.94 9.88
CA ARG A 33 -7.62 20.77 10.04
C ARG A 33 -7.03 19.58 9.31
N THR A 34 -7.83 18.88 8.48
CA THR A 34 -7.37 17.71 7.78
C THR A 34 -7.33 17.92 6.26
N ILE A 35 -6.17 17.74 5.70
CA ILE A 35 -5.93 17.65 4.26
C ILE A 35 -5.90 16.15 3.93
N THR A 36 -6.96 15.64 3.31
CA THR A 36 -7.04 14.24 2.90
C THR A 36 -6.45 14.07 1.50
N LEU A 37 -5.47 13.19 1.39
CA LEU A 37 -4.85 12.79 0.13
C LEU A 37 -5.40 11.43 -0.29
N ASN A 38 -5.95 11.34 -1.49
CA ASN A 38 -6.40 10.08 -2.05
C ASN A 38 -5.92 9.93 -3.50
N SER A 39 -5.90 8.71 -4.00
CA SER A 39 -5.36 8.43 -5.33
C SER A 39 -6.12 7.33 -6.04
N PHE A 40 -6.29 7.49 -7.34
CA PHE A 40 -6.80 6.43 -8.20
C PHE A 40 -5.79 5.30 -8.40
N SER A 41 -4.50 5.57 -8.12
CA SER A 41 -3.42 4.59 -8.32
C SER A 41 -3.67 3.25 -7.65
N LYS A 42 -4.12 3.26 -6.41
CA LYS A 42 -4.33 2.03 -5.61
C LYS A 42 -5.80 1.62 -5.61
N ASN A 43 -6.69 2.51 -5.20
CA ASN A 43 -8.11 2.21 -5.07
C ASN A 43 -8.78 1.77 -6.40
N PHE A 44 -8.25 2.19 -7.54
CA PHE A 44 -8.79 1.89 -8.88
C PHE A 44 -7.77 1.21 -9.81
N LEU A 45 -6.61 0.75 -9.29
CA LEU A 45 -5.55 0.11 -10.08
C LEU A 45 -5.00 0.99 -11.23
N MET A 46 -5.01 2.30 -11.06
CA MET A 46 -4.66 3.29 -12.08
C MET A 46 -3.29 3.91 -11.84
N THR A 47 -2.26 3.10 -11.53
CA THR A 47 -0.92 3.60 -11.17
C THR A 47 -0.27 4.44 -12.26
N GLY A 48 -0.40 4.04 -13.54
CA GLY A 48 0.16 4.73 -14.71
C GLY A 48 -0.58 6.01 -15.10
N TRP A 49 -1.82 6.20 -14.66
CA TRP A 49 -2.65 7.33 -15.04
C TRP A 49 -2.30 8.65 -14.35
N ARG A 50 -1.52 8.61 -13.27
CA ARG A 50 -1.01 9.76 -12.53
C ARG A 50 -2.10 10.76 -12.11
N VAL A 51 -3.20 10.29 -11.51
CA VAL A 51 -4.30 11.10 -11.02
C VAL A 51 -4.64 10.78 -9.58
N GLY A 52 -4.89 11.82 -8.79
CA GLY A 52 -5.32 11.77 -7.41
C GLY A 52 -6.21 12.94 -7.08
N VAL A 53 -6.70 12.99 -5.86
CA VAL A 53 -7.57 14.05 -5.35
C VAL A 53 -7.10 14.49 -3.96
N ILE A 54 -7.27 15.78 -3.69
CA ILE A 54 -7.09 16.38 -2.37
C ILE A 54 -8.45 16.89 -1.91
N ILE A 55 -8.79 16.60 -0.67
CA ILE A 55 -10.01 17.11 -0.02
C ILE A 55 -9.55 17.88 1.21
N ALA A 56 -9.82 19.18 1.22
CA ALA A 56 -9.45 20.10 2.31
C ALA A 56 -10.39 21.31 2.33
N GLU A 57 -10.25 22.16 3.33
CA GLU A 57 -10.94 23.45 3.36
C GLU A 57 -10.44 24.36 2.22
N PRO A 58 -11.30 25.29 1.68
CA PRO A 58 -10.98 26.11 0.51
C PRO A 58 -9.66 26.87 0.61
N GLU A 59 -9.33 27.41 1.78
CA GLU A 59 -8.10 28.18 2.01
C GLU A 59 -6.83 27.34 1.77
N PHE A 60 -6.83 26.07 2.13
CA PHE A 60 -5.72 25.17 1.81
C PHE A 60 -5.66 24.85 0.31
N LEU A 61 -6.83 24.61 -0.31
CA LEU A 61 -6.91 24.30 -1.73
C LEU A 61 -6.45 25.47 -2.60
N ASP A 62 -6.73 26.72 -2.22
CA ASP A 62 -6.29 27.91 -2.94
C ASP A 62 -4.77 28.03 -2.97
N VAL A 63 -4.10 27.75 -1.85
CA VAL A 63 -2.63 27.75 -1.79
C VAL A 63 -2.07 26.60 -2.62
N MET A 64 -2.63 25.39 -2.48
CA MET A 64 -2.19 24.21 -3.24
C MET A 64 -2.36 24.40 -4.74
N ASN A 65 -3.47 24.99 -5.20
CA ASN A 65 -3.74 25.25 -6.60
C ASN A 65 -2.72 26.23 -7.20
N ARG A 66 -2.32 27.29 -6.46
CA ARG A 66 -1.28 28.21 -6.92
C ARG A 66 0.06 27.51 -7.06
N ILE A 67 0.44 26.66 -6.10
CA ILE A 67 1.69 25.88 -6.17
C ILE A 67 1.62 24.89 -7.33
N ASN A 68 0.53 24.14 -7.43
CA ASN A 68 0.34 23.13 -8.48
C ASN A 68 0.36 23.74 -9.88
N GLY A 69 -0.26 24.92 -10.06
CA GLY A 69 -0.23 25.65 -11.31
C GLY A 69 1.16 26.07 -11.75
N SER A 70 2.11 26.23 -10.82
CA SER A 70 3.52 26.53 -11.12
C SER A 70 4.38 25.28 -11.35
N LEU A 71 3.98 24.12 -10.84
CA LEU A 71 4.76 22.88 -10.90
C LEU A 71 4.33 21.96 -12.07
N VAL A 72 3.06 21.63 -12.15
CA VAL A 72 2.53 20.60 -13.07
C VAL A 72 1.25 21.02 -13.80
N TYR A 73 0.72 22.20 -13.54
CA TYR A 73 -0.54 22.75 -14.06
C TYR A 73 -1.77 21.93 -13.65
N SER A 74 -1.99 20.78 -14.27
CA SER A 74 -3.13 19.90 -14.01
C SER A 74 -2.81 18.45 -14.33
N ALA A 75 -3.61 17.53 -13.76
CA ALA A 75 -3.58 16.13 -14.20
C ALA A 75 -4.01 16.03 -15.69
N PRO A 76 -3.47 15.08 -16.46
CA PRO A 76 -3.83 14.91 -17.87
C PRO A 76 -5.36 14.73 -18.05
N SER A 77 -5.95 15.38 -19.03
CA SER A 77 -7.41 15.36 -19.26
C SER A 77 -7.96 13.95 -19.53
N ILE A 78 -7.17 13.11 -20.20
CA ILE A 78 -7.53 11.70 -20.41
C ILE A 78 -7.60 10.94 -19.10
N SER A 79 -6.67 11.19 -18.17
CA SER A 79 -6.66 10.58 -16.83
C SER A 79 -7.83 11.02 -15.99
N GLN A 80 -8.23 12.29 -16.08
CA GLN A 80 -9.42 12.79 -15.40
C GLN A 80 -10.71 12.12 -15.93
N ARG A 81 -10.86 11.97 -17.23
CA ARG A 81 -12.00 11.26 -17.86
C ARG A 81 -12.02 9.78 -17.45
N ALA A 82 -10.86 9.10 -17.48
CA ALA A 82 -10.75 7.73 -16.99
C ALA A 82 -11.10 7.63 -15.50
N GLY A 83 -10.72 8.62 -14.69
CA GLY A 83 -11.07 8.72 -13.28
C GLY A 83 -12.59 8.83 -13.05
N ILE A 84 -13.31 9.60 -13.85
CA ILE A 84 -14.79 9.69 -13.79
C ILE A 84 -15.39 8.31 -14.05
N GLN A 85 -14.97 7.62 -15.11
CA GLN A 85 -15.45 6.29 -15.44
C GLN A 85 -15.12 5.28 -14.32
N ALA A 86 -13.93 5.35 -13.73
CA ALA A 86 -13.55 4.50 -12.60
C ALA A 86 -14.45 4.72 -11.37
N LEU A 87 -14.86 5.97 -11.09
CA LEU A 87 -15.79 6.28 -10.02
C LEU A 87 -17.19 5.71 -10.28
N GLU A 88 -17.66 5.74 -11.51
CA GLU A 88 -18.94 5.11 -11.91
C GLU A 88 -18.88 3.59 -11.72
N MET A 89 -17.76 2.97 -12.08
CA MET A 89 -17.51 1.52 -11.94
C MET A 89 -17.03 1.09 -10.54
N ARG A 90 -16.98 2.00 -9.56
CA ARG A 90 -16.33 1.75 -8.25
C ARG A 90 -16.82 0.49 -7.54
N LYS A 91 -18.10 0.15 -7.66
CA LYS A 91 -18.69 -1.02 -7.02
C LYS A 91 -18.15 -2.30 -7.66
N GLU A 92 -18.19 -2.40 -8.96
CA GLU A 92 -17.67 -3.55 -9.73
C GLU A 92 -16.17 -3.75 -9.50
N ILE A 93 -15.39 -2.65 -9.61
CA ILE A 93 -13.94 -2.67 -9.37
C ILE A 93 -13.64 -3.18 -7.96
N ARG A 94 -14.35 -2.67 -6.95
CA ARG A 94 -14.16 -3.09 -5.56
C ARG A 94 -14.50 -4.57 -5.37
N GLU A 95 -15.66 -5.01 -5.81
CA GLU A 95 -16.09 -6.40 -5.65
C GLU A 95 -15.11 -7.39 -6.29
N LYS A 96 -14.65 -7.09 -7.51
CA LYS A 96 -13.74 -7.96 -8.26
C LYS A 96 -12.33 -7.98 -7.68
N TYR A 97 -11.73 -6.80 -7.47
CA TYR A 97 -10.31 -6.72 -7.17
C TYR A 97 -9.99 -6.79 -5.68
N VAL A 98 -10.85 -6.27 -4.80
CA VAL A 98 -10.61 -6.38 -3.34
C VAL A 98 -10.65 -7.83 -2.90
N THR A 99 -11.59 -8.62 -3.42
CA THR A 99 -11.64 -10.07 -3.14
C THR A 99 -10.38 -10.78 -3.61
N ALA A 100 -9.95 -10.52 -4.85
CA ALA A 100 -8.73 -11.13 -5.40
C ALA A 100 -7.48 -10.78 -4.58
N TYR A 101 -7.35 -9.53 -4.12
CA TYR A 101 -6.23 -9.12 -3.29
C TYR A 101 -6.30 -9.67 -1.88
N ARG A 102 -7.49 -9.76 -1.29
CA ARG A 102 -7.71 -10.41 0.00
C ARG A 102 -7.23 -11.86 -0.03
N ASP A 103 -7.62 -12.60 -1.05
CA ASP A 103 -7.26 -14.01 -1.19
C ASP A 103 -5.74 -14.19 -1.36
N ARG A 104 -5.09 -13.29 -2.11
CA ARG A 104 -3.62 -13.29 -2.25
C ARG A 104 -2.90 -12.98 -0.96
N ILE A 105 -3.37 -11.99 -0.20
CA ILE A 105 -2.76 -11.57 1.07
C ILE A 105 -2.87 -12.68 2.11
N PHE A 106 -4.05 -13.25 2.28
CA PHE A 106 -4.24 -14.31 3.28
C PHE A 106 -3.50 -15.59 2.89
N TYR A 107 -3.54 -15.99 1.62
CA TYR A 107 -2.71 -17.07 1.11
C TYR A 107 -1.22 -16.84 1.41
N SER A 108 -0.72 -15.64 1.14
CA SER A 108 0.69 -15.30 1.36
C SER A 108 1.05 -15.24 2.84
N ALA A 109 0.14 -14.74 3.69
CA ALA A 109 0.34 -14.73 5.14
C ALA A 109 0.43 -16.16 5.69
N ASP A 110 -0.49 -17.06 5.27
CA ASP A 110 -0.47 -18.47 5.66
C ASP A 110 0.81 -19.21 5.24
N ARG A 111 1.42 -18.80 4.10
CA ARG A 111 2.70 -19.35 3.65
C ARG A 111 3.86 -18.84 4.50
N ILE A 112 3.91 -17.53 4.79
CA ILE A 112 4.97 -16.94 5.62
C ILE A 112 4.97 -17.51 7.03
N GLU A 113 3.81 -17.70 7.64
CA GLU A 113 3.69 -18.29 8.99
C GLU A 113 4.26 -19.72 9.09
N LYS A 114 4.39 -20.43 7.98
CA LYS A 114 5.00 -21.76 7.90
C LYS A 114 6.51 -21.74 7.69
N ILE A 115 7.08 -20.60 7.34
CA ILE A 115 8.52 -20.44 7.12
C ILE A 115 9.20 -20.18 8.48
N PRO A 116 10.02 -21.10 9.02
CA PRO A 116 10.49 -21.05 10.41
C PRO A 116 11.39 -19.85 10.71
N TYR A 117 12.09 -19.33 9.71
CA TYR A 117 13.00 -18.21 9.85
C TYR A 117 12.34 -16.84 9.66
N LEU A 118 11.03 -16.76 9.41
CA LEU A 118 10.29 -15.52 9.29
C LEU A 118 9.33 -15.29 10.47
N SER A 119 8.99 -14.05 10.70
CA SER A 119 7.91 -13.62 11.60
C SER A 119 6.91 -12.75 10.84
N LEU A 120 5.65 -12.71 11.24
CA LEU A 120 4.63 -11.89 10.59
C LEU A 120 3.59 -11.41 11.59
N VAL A 121 3.33 -10.10 11.56
CA VAL A 121 2.07 -9.55 12.08
C VAL A 121 1.05 -9.62 10.95
N ARG A 122 -0.02 -10.39 11.15
CA ARG A 122 -1.02 -10.65 10.13
C ARG A 122 -1.72 -9.36 9.70
N PRO A 123 -1.77 -9.00 8.41
CA PRO A 123 -2.35 -7.75 7.95
C PRO A 123 -3.88 -7.79 7.99
N LYS A 124 -4.50 -6.64 8.31
CA LYS A 124 -5.95 -6.44 8.26
C LYS A 124 -6.41 -5.71 7.00
N GLY A 125 -5.47 -5.33 6.17
CA GLY A 125 -5.73 -4.56 4.93
C GLY A 125 -4.51 -4.50 4.03
N THR A 126 -4.59 -3.71 2.99
CA THR A 126 -3.61 -3.48 1.92
C THR A 126 -3.29 -4.75 1.10
N PHE A 127 -2.31 -4.67 0.23
CA PHE A 127 -1.78 -5.81 -0.53
C PHE A 127 -0.27 -6.01 -0.26
N TYR A 128 0.18 -5.56 0.91
CA TYR A 128 1.55 -5.73 1.36
C TYR A 128 1.62 -6.64 2.60
N LEU A 129 2.68 -7.43 2.65
CA LEU A 129 3.15 -8.09 3.86
C LEU A 129 4.48 -7.46 4.28
N PHE A 130 4.74 -7.46 5.58
CA PHE A 130 5.97 -6.89 6.16
C PHE A 130 6.59 -7.85 7.18
N PRO A 131 7.13 -8.99 6.70
CA PRO A 131 7.70 -10.00 7.57
C PRO A 131 9.03 -9.56 8.17
N GLY A 132 9.30 -10.06 9.39
CA GLY A 132 10.59 -9.92 10.06
C GLY A 132 11.55 -11.05 9.70
N VAL A 133 12.86 -10.74 9.72
CA VAL A 133 13.96 -11.64 9.35
C VAL A 133 14.93 -11.91 10.50
N GLU A 134 14.64 -11.51 11.72
CA GLU A 134 15.54 -11.54 12.87
C GLU A 134 16.12 -12.93 13.12
N LYS A 135 15.36 -13.99 12.82
CA LYS A 135 15.80 -15.37 13.03
C LYS A 135 16.84 -15.86 12.02
N THR A 136 17.08 -15.10 10.94
CA THR A 136 18.08 -15.46 9.93
C THR A 136 19.48 -15.01 10.30
N GLY A 137 19.63 -14.09 11.27
CA GLY A 137 20.89 -13.44 11.59
C GLY A 137 21.38 -12.43 10.56
N LEU A 138 20.59 -12.17 9.49
CA LEU A 138 20.89 -11.21 8.43
C LEU A 138 20.13 -9.90 8.67
N ASP A 139 20.67 -8.79 8.17
CA ASP A 139 19.90 -7.57 8.03
C ASP A 139 18.92 -7.66 6.84
N ASP A 140 18.00 -6.68 6.75
CA ASP A 140 16.95 -6.65 5.72
C ASP A 140 17.51 -6.59 4.29
N LYS A 141 18.61 -5.90 4.07
CA LYS A 141 19.23 -5.76 2.73
C LYS A 141 19.95 -7.04 2.31
N GLN A 142 20.71 -7.61 3.25
CA GLN A 142 21.37 -8.89 3.04
C GLN A 142 20.34 -9.98 2.74
N PHE A 143 19.28 -10.06 3.54
CA PHE A 143 18.20 -11.02 3.33
C PHE A 143 17.53 -10.85 1.96
N CYS A 144 17.19 -9.61 1.54
CA CYS A 144 16.62 -9.36 0.21
C CYS A 144 17.56 -9.79 -0.92
N LYS A 145 18.86 -9.60 -0.75
CA LYS A 145 19.87 -10.06 -1.70
C LYS A 145 19.90 -11.60 -1.80
N GLU A 146 19.92 -12.29 -0.66
CA GLU A 146 19.87 -13.76 -0.62
C GLU A 146 18.59 -14.31 -1.28
N LEU A 147 17.42 -13.68 -1.03
CA LEU A 147 16.18 -14.07 -1.70
C LEU A 147 16.28 -13.91 -3.22
N LEU A 148 16.88 -12.82 -3.69
CA LEU A 148 17.02 -12.58 -5.13
C LEU A 148 17.97 -13.60 -5.78
N GLU A 149 19.14 -13.83 -5.17
CA GLU A 149 20.20 -14.66 -5.73
C GLU A 149 19.88 -16.17 -5.64
N ARG A 150 19.33 -16.63 -4.50
CA ARG A 150 19.08 -18.06 -4.25
C ARG A 150 17.66 -18.52 -4.59
N ALA A 151 16.65 -17.66 -4.37
CA ALA A 151 15.25 -18.00 -4.62
C ALA A 151 14.67 -17.32 -5.87
N HIS A 152 15.37 -16.38 -6.49
CA HIS A 152 14.87 -15.54 -7.59
C HIS A 152 13.54 -14.84 -7.23
N VAL A 153 13.46 -14.32 -6.00
CA VAL A 153 12.32 -13.58 -5.48
C VAL A 153 12.76 -12.16 -5.18
N LEU A 154 12.18 -11.20 -5.91
CA LEU A 154 12.45 -9.78 -5.69
C LEU A 154 11.46 -9.19 -4.69
N VAL A 155 11.99 -8.62 -3.63
CA VAL A 155 11.25 -7.95 -2.55
C VAL A 155 11.91 -6.61 -2.20
N SER A 156 11.31 -5.82 -1.33
CA SER A 156 11.88 -4.54 -0.90
C SER A 156 12.39 -4.65 0.53
N ALA A 157 13.61 -4.21 0.80
CA ALA A 157 14.14 -4.07 2.15
C ALA A 157 13.27 -3.13 3.00
N GLY A 158 13.18 -3.34 4.29
CA GLY A 158 12.30 -2.60 5.20
C GLY A 158 12.93 -1.30 5.71
N SER A 159 14.25 -1.24 5.87
CA SER A 159 14.95 -0.05 6.39
C SER A 159 14.65 1.27 5.66
N PRO A 160 14.37 1.32 4.34
CA PRO A 160 13.93 2.54 3.67
C PRO A 160 12.56 3.07 4.13
N PHE A 161 11.75 2.27 4.82
CA PHE A 161 10.45 2.67 5.37
C PHE A 161 10.54 3.24 6.80
N GLY A 162 11.73 3.42 7.33
CA GLY A 162 12.00 4.01 8.64
C GLY A 162 12.75 3.07 9.58
N LYS A 163 13.14 3.57 10.76
CA LYS A 163 13.96 2.81 11.74
C LYS A 163 13.29 1.51 12.19
N THR A 164 11.98 1.51 12.33
CA THR A 164 11.20 0.31 12.71
C THR A 164 11.09 -0.71 11.59
N GLY A 165 11.43 -0.33 10.35
CA GLY A 165 11.50 -1.24 9.21
C GLY A 165 12.79 -2.06 9.12
N ALA A 166 13.83 -1.73 9.91
CA ALA A 166 15.03 -2.55 10.00
C ALA A 166 14.65 -3.98 10.39
N ASN A 167 15.39 -4.97 9.86
CA ASN A 167 15.12 -6.40 10.03
C ASN A 167 13.77 -6.89 9.50
N HIS A 168 13.13 -6.12 8.61
CA HIS A 168 11.91 -6.50 7.92
C HIS A 168 12.10 -6.38 6.41
N PHE A 169 11.20 -6.98 5.64
CA PHE A 169 11.12 -6.76 4.19
C PHE A 169 9.66 -6.67 3.75
N ARG A 170 9.43 -5.99 2.63
CA ARG A 170 8.07 -5.82 2.11
C ARG A 170 7.84 -6.70 0.89
N ILE A 171 6.76 -7.48 0.94
CA ILE A 171 6.22 -8.22 -0.19
C ILE A 171 4.99 -7.46 -0.74
N ALA A 172 4.96 -7.22 -2.05
CA ALA A 172 3.77 -6.75 -2.76
C ALA A 172 3.04 -7.94 -3.40
N CYS A 173 1.90 -8.35 -2.84
CA CYS A 173 1.12 -9.49 -3.33
C CYS A 173 0.25 -9.10 -4.55
N THR A 174 0.87 -8.52 -5.57
CA THR A 174 0.19 -7.97 -6.76
C THR A 174 0.12 -8.93 -7.94
N VAL A 175 0.89 -10.01 -7.89
CA VAL A 175 0.88 -11.08 -8.92
C VAL A 175 -0.18 -12.14 -8.61
N GLY A 176 -0.47 -13.03 -9.56
CA GLY A 176 -1.42 -14.13 -9.39
C GLY A 176 -0.98 -15.15 -8.32
N ILE A 177 -1.94 -15.92 -7.78
CA ILE A 177 -1.69 -16.93 -6.74
C ILE A 177 -0.66 -17.97 -7.20
N ASP A 178 -0.68 -18.37 -8.46
CA ASP A 178 0.29 -19.36 -9.01
C ASP A 178 1.72 -18.84 -8.94
N GLN A 179 1.93 -17.54 -9.22
CA GLN A 179 3.25 -16.92 -9.13
C GLN A 179 3.67 -16.75 -7.66
N LEU A 180 2.74 -16.38 -6.78
CA LEU A 180 2.99 -16.32 -5.33
C LEU A 180 3.38 -17.70 -4.80
N LYS A 181 2.65 -18.76 -5.21
CA LYS A 181 2.97 -20.15 -4.85
C LYS A 181 4.40 -20.50 -5.26
N GLN A 182 4.78 -20.26 -6.51
CA GLN A 182 6.15 -20.52 -6.98
C GLN A 182 7.21 -19.76 -6.19
N ALA A 183 6.93 -18.51 -5.81
CA ALA A 183 7.84 -17.72 -5.00
C ALA A 183 8.02 -18.33 -3.61
N PHE A 184 6.93 -18.64 -2.91
CA PHE A 184 6.96 -19.26 -1.60
C PHE A 184 7.57 -20.67 -1.61
N ASP A 185 7.29 -21.50 -2.62
CA ASP A 185 7.89 -22.83 -2.77
C ASP A 185 9.42 -22.77 -2.88
N ARG A 186 9.97 -21.67 -3.41
CA ARG A 186 11.42 -21.41 -3.44
C ARG A 186 11.95 -20.86 -2.14
N MET A 187 11.21 -19.94 -1.50
CA MET A 187 11.60 -19.38 -0.20
C MET A 187 11.65 -20.45 0.89
N GLU A 188 10.67 -21.35 0.94
CA GLU A 188 10.61 -22.44 1.94
C GLU A 188 11.80 -23.42 1.88
N LYS A 189 12.53 -23.45 0.77
CA LYS A 189 13.73 -24.31 0.61
C LYS A 189 15.03 -23.66 1.09
N LEU A 190 14.95 -22.38 1.48
CA LEU A 190 16.14 -21.69 1.99
C LEU A 190 16.35 -22.05 3.45
N GLU A 191 17.63 -22.17 3.82
CA GLU A 191 18.11 -22.36 5.18
C GLU A 191 19.03 -21.20 5.55
N PHE A 192 18.86 -20.68 6.78
CA PHE A 192 19.63 -19.58 7.36
C PHE A 192 20.14 -19.94 8.75
#